data_a2e27b891de579a10de40127d002403a
#
_entry.id   a2e27b891de579a10de40127d002403a
#
_cell.length_a   1.000
_cell.length_b   1.000
_cell.length_c   1.000
_cell.angle_alpha   90.00
_cell.angle_beta   90.00
_cell.angle_gamma   90.00
#
_symmetry.space_group_name_H-M   'P 1'
#
loop_
_entity.id
_entity.type
_entity.pdbx_description
1 polymer ?
#
loop_
_entity_poly.entity_id
_entity_poly.type
_entity_poly.pdbx_seq_one_letter_code
_entity_poly.pdbx_strand_id
1 'polypeptide(L)'
;LSQPVRYDIRFETETYRSGRKHIKKTRYKENPYGKIVGKHDGAQFYTIGQRKGLNIGGHKDSIFVIETDIPKNIIYVGEGHTHKGLSRSCLRIDQSEIHWIREDLKMQIGDIRRYKVRIRYRQPLQDATLIMRENGLYILFDAPQRGITPGQFAAWYAPLENSKEASDSLHPDTCTEMIGSGVI
;
A
#
# COMPACT_ATOMS: atom_id res chain seq x y z
N LEU A 1 -15.10 -4.78 26.43
CA LEU A 1 -14.19 -3.75 26.91
C LEU A 1 -13.65 -2.99 25.69
N SER A 2 -14.02 -1.71 25.60
CA SER A 2 -13.58 -0.82 24.50
C SER A 2 -12.08 -0.52 24.60
N GLN A 3 -11.38 -0.55 23.46
CA GLN A 3 -9.92 -0.43 23.38
C GLN A 3 -9.48 0.97 22.92
N PRO A 4 -8.27 1.42 23.27
CA PRO A 4 -7.82 2.77 23.00
C PRO A 4 -7.52 3.03 21.52
N VAL A 5 -7.88 4.21 21.04
CA VAL A 5 -7.39 4.78 19.77
C VAL A 5 -6.25 5.73 20.10
N ARG A 6 -5.08 5.54 19.52
CA ARG A 6 -3.91 6.38 19.73
C ARG A 6 -3.71 7.35 18.57
N TYR A 7 -3.35 8.57 18.91
CA TYR A 7 -3.10 9.67 17.99
C TYR A 7 -1.61 9.97 17.88
N ASP A 8 -1.20 10.37 16.69
CA ASP A 8 0.13 10.86 16.33
C ASP A 8 1.27 9.82 16.43
N ILE A 9 1.44 9.11 15.33
CA ILE A 9 2.59 8.24 15.11
C ILE A 9 3.68 9.04 14.40
N ARG A 10 4.88 9.09 14.99
CA ARG A 10 6.06 9.59 14.30
C ARG A 10 6.55 8.57 13.29
N PHE A 11 6.69 9.03 12.05
CA PHE A 11 7.28 8.23 10.98
C PHE A 11 8.80 8.37 11.01
N GLU A 12 9.52 7.26 11.17
CA GLU A 12 10.93 7.20 10.82
C GLU A 12 11.08 6.48 9.48
N THR A 13 11.77 7.12 8.55
CA THR A 13 12.11 6.53 7.26
C THR A 13 13.49 5.92 7.37
N GLU A 14 13.59 4.60 7.47
CA GLU A 14 14.86 3.89 7.34
C GLU A 14 15.17 3.68 5.86
N THR A 15 16.37 4.09 5.45
CA THR A 15 16.85 3.87 4.10
C THR A 15 17.78 2.66 4.10
N TYR A 16 17.35 1.57 3.47
CA TYR A 16 18.20 0.40 3.27
C TYR A 16 18.96 0.53 1.96
N ARG A 17 20.28 0.47 2.02
CA ARG A 17 21.13 0.29 0.85
C ARG A 17 21.16 -1.19 0.48
N SER A 18 20.39 -1.57 -0.52
CA SER A 18 20.48 -2.89 -1.14
C SER A 18 20.83 -2.69 -2.60
N GLY A 19 22.12 -2.81 -2.94
CA GLY A 19 22.58 -2.55 -4.31
C GLY A 19 22.30 -1.11 -4.76
N ARG A 20 22.33 -0.81 -6.04
CA ARG A 20 22.26 0.55 -6.61
C ARG A 20 20.93 1.31 -6.46
N LYS A 21 19.92 0.77 -5.78
CA LYS A 21 18.63 1.47 -5.54
C LYS A 21 18.28 1.43 -4.06
N HIS A 22 17.90 2.59 -3.53
CA HIS A 22 17.45 2.75 -2.15
C HIS A 22 15.97 2.39 -2.03
N ILE A 23 15.64 1.36 -1.26
CA ILE A 23 14.27 1.08 -0.84
C ILE A 23 14.07 1.79 0.50
N LYS A 24 13.21 2.80 0.51
CA LYS A 24 12.80 3.45 1.75
C LYS A 24 11.74 2.59 2.42
N LYS A 25 12.08 1.96 3.54
CA LYS A 25 11.09 1.31 4.40
C LYS A 25 10.59 2.35 5.39
N THR A 26 9.32 2.71 5.29
CA THR A 26 8.69 3.55 6.31
C THR A 26 8.34 2.66 7.48
N ARG A 27 9.05 2.79 8.59
CA ARG A 27 8.76 2.12 9.83
C ARG A 27 8.03 3.09 10.75
N TYR A 28 6.90 2.64 11.27
CA TYR A 28 6.21 3.37 12.33
C TYR A 28 6.93 3.08 13.63
N LYS A 29 7.49 4.10 14.25
CA LYS A 29 7.90 3.99 15.64
C LYS A 29 6.68 4.22 16.51
N GLU A 30 6.38 3.28 17.40
CA GLU A 30 5.41 3.54 18.47
C GLU A 30 5.83 4.82 19.17
N ASN A 31 4.97 5.83 19.12
CA ASN A 31 5.14 6.99 19.98
C ASN A 31 4.68 6.56 21.38
N PRO A 32 5.59 6.33 22.36
CA PRO A 32 5.20 5.95 23.71
C PRO A 32 4.33 7.02 24.37
N TYR A 33 4.28 8.21 23.79
CA TYR A 33 3.50 9.36 24.24
C TYR A 33 2.24 9.60 23.41
N GLY A 34 1.86 8.67 22.53
CA GLY A 34 0.65 8.78 21.73
C GLY A 34 -0.57 8.99 22.62
N LYS A 35 -1.28 10.10 22.42
CA LYS A 35 -2.47 10.46 23.21
C LYS A 35 -3.61 9.52 22.85
N ILE A 36 -4.29 8.96 23.85
CA ILE A 36 -5.55 8.24 23.64
C ILE A 36 -6.63 9.26 23.32
N VAL A 37 -7.28 9.13 22.17
CA VAL A 37 -8.31 10.06 21.68
C VAL A 37 -9.69 9.44 21.59
N GLY A 38 -9.81 8.12 21.81
CA GLY A 38 -11.09 7.43 21.73
C GLY A 38 -10.99 5.97 22.14
N LYS A 39 -12.08 5.25 21.95
CA LYS A 39 -12.24 3.82 22.19
C LYS A 39 -12.96 3.19 21.00
N HIS A 40 -12.70 1.91 20.76
CA HIS A 40 -13.33 1.14 19.68
C HIS A 40 -13.63 -0.30 20.11
N ASP A 41 -14.43 -1.04 19.32
CA ASP A 41 -14.90 -2.37 19.67
C ASP A 41 -13.99 -3.50 19.17
N GLY A 42 -13.00 -3.20 18.34
CA GLY A 42 -12.02 -4.16 17.81
C GLY A 42 -11.26 -3.60 16.63
N ALA A 43 -9.92 -3.68 16.66
CA ALA A 43 -9.07 -3.12 15.60
C ALA A 43 -9.30 -3.81 14.23
N GLN A 44 -9.72 -5.07 14.24
CA GLN A 44 -10.03 -5.84 13.03
C GLN A 44 -11.21 -5.29 12.22
N PHE A 45 -12.07 -4.46 12.79
CA PHE A 45 -13.21 -3.86 12.11
C PHE A 45 -12.86 -2.58 11.35
N TYR A 46 -11.59 -2.14 11.42
CA TYR A 46 -11.16 -0.89 10.83
C TYR A 46 -10.12 -1.09 9.73
N THR A 47 -10.29 -0.31 8.67
CA THR A 47 -9.41 -0.35 7.50
C THR A 47 -8.57 0.92 7.41
N ILE A 48 -7.32 0.81 6.95
CA ILE A 48 -6.44 1.97 6.73
C ILE A 48 -7.11 2.95 5.75
N GLY A 49 -7.14 4.23 6.13
CA GLY A 49 -7.80 5.29 5.38
C GLY A 49 -9.29 5.48 5.72
N GLN A 50 -9.87 4.63 6.59
CA GLN A 50 -11.24 4.77 7.05
C GLN A 50 -11.40 6.03 7.91
N ARG A 51 -12.51 6.76 7.68
CA ARG A 51 -12.94 7.92 8.48
C ARG A 51 -14.21 7.63 9.27
N LYS A 52 -15.17 6.98 8.61
CA LYS A 52 -16.50 6.73 9.21
C LYS A 52 -16.39 5.72 10.35
N GLY A 53 -17.20 5.92 11.41
CA GLY A 53 -17.30 5.00 12.53
C GLY A 53 -16.22 5.17 13.62
N LEU A 54 -15.30 6.13 13.49
CA LEU A 54 -14.31 6.40 14.53
C LEU A 54 -14.89 7.13 15.75
N ASN A 55 -15.96 7.92 15.55
CA ASN A 55 -16.64 8.69 16.59
C ASN A 55 -15.70 9.58 17.45
N ILE A 56 -14.63 10.09 16.82
CA ILE A 56 -13.65 10.97 17.46
C ILE A 56 -13.98 12.41 17.06
N GLY A 57 -14.32 13.23 18.05
CA GLY A 57 -14.63 14.66 17.88
C GLY A 57 -13.53 15.57 18.46
N GLY A 58 -13.73 16.89 18.32
CA GLY A 58 -12.84 17.88 18.93
C GLY A 58 -11.56 18.17 18.16
N HIS A 59 -11.46 17.72 16.90
CA HIS A 59 -10.35 17.98 15.99
C HIS A 59 -10.75 18.99 14.90
N LYS A 60 -9.76 19.75 14.41
CA LYS A 60 -9.95 20.74 13.36
C LYS A 60 -10.28 20.09 12.01
N ASP A 61 -9.55 19.02 11.69
CA ASP A 61 -9.68 18.28 10.45
C ASP A 61 -10.20 16.86 10.70
N SER A 62 -10.62 16.20 9.63
CA SER A 62 -11.10 14.83 9.68
C SER A 62 -10.01 13.87 10.15
N ILE A 63 -10.39 12.92 11.01
CA ILE A 63 -9.52 11.86 11.51
C ILE A 63 -9.65 10.62 10.62
N PHE A 64 -8.52 9.98 10.34
CA PHE A 64 -8.40 8.76 9.53
C PHE A 64 -7.61 7.69 10.24
N VAL A 65 -7.98 6.43 10.03
CA VAL A 65 -7.17 5.28 10.42
C VAL A 65 -5.88 5.28 9.59
N ILE A 66 -4.73 5.26 10.26
CA ILE A 66 -3.42 5.21 9.63
C ILE A 66 -2.85 3.80 9.68
N GLU A 67 -3.09 3.10 10.79
CA GLU A 67 -2.60 1.76 11.05
C GLU A 67 -3.49 1.03 12.04
N THR A 68 -3.49 -0.30 11.97
CA THR A 68 -4.16 -1.19 12.92
C THR A 68 -3.16 -2.20 13.46
N ASP A 69 -3.06 -2.31 14.77
CA ASP A 69 -2.29 -3.36 15.47
C ASP A 69 -3.29 -4.36 16.03
N ILE A 70 -3.60 -5.40 15.25
CA ILE A 70 -4.60 -6.39 15.64
C ILE A 70 -4.19 -7.16 16.91
N PRO A 71 -2.93 -7.64 17.05
CA PRO A 71 -2.50 -8.33 18.26
C PRO A 71 -2.64 -7.50 19.54
N LYS A 72 -2.38 -6.20 19.47
CA LYS A 72 -2.53 -5.29 20.62
C LYS A 72 -3.90 -4.66 20.71
N ASN A 73 -4.76 -4.93 19.73
CA ASN A 73 -6.07 -4.32 19.58
C ASN A 73 -6.04 -2.79 19.66
N ILE A 74 -5.16 -2.17 18.90
CA ILE A 74 -4.96 -0.71 18.86
C ILE A 74 -5.21 -0.20 17.45
N ILE A 75 -5.90 0.93 17.35
CA ILE A 75 -6.04 1.70 16.11
C ILE A 75 -5.21 2.98 16.23
N TYR A 76 -4.37 3.24 15.25
CA TYR A 76 -3.65 4.50 15.13
C TYR A 76 -4.37 5.40 14.15
N VAL A 77 -4.56 6.65 14.53
CA VAL A 77 -5.29 7.62 13.72
C VAL A 77 -4.48 8.88 13.50
N GLY A 78 -4.77 9.60 12.43
CA GLY A 78 -4.13 10.86 12.09
C GLY A 78 -5.13 11.87 11.54
N GLU A 79 -4.87 13.15 11.77
CA GLU A 79 -5.70 14.26 11.38
C GLU A 79 -5.32 14.76 9.98
N GLY A 80 -6.33 15.06 9.16
CA GLY A 80 -6.18 15.64 7.83
C GLY A 80 -6.04 14.64 6.70
N HIS A 81 -6.57 15.03 5.54
CA HIS A 81 -6.54 14.21 4.32
C HIS A 81 -5.13 14.00 3.76
N THR A 82 -4.20 14.88 4.09
CA THR A 82 -2.81 14.87 3.62
C THR A 82 -1.84 14.24 4.60
N HIS A 83 -2.37 13.63 5.67
CA HIS A 83 -1.51 12.98 6.67
C HIS A 83 -0.59 11.94 6.02
N LYS A 84 0.73 12.05 6.25
CA LYS A 84 1.75 11.19 5.60
C LYS A 84 1.51 9.70 5.84
N GLY A 85 0.90 9.33 6.95
CA GLY A 85 0.55 7.96 7.29
C GLY A 85 -0.50 7.31 6.40
N LEU A 86 -1.22 8.09 5.61
CA LEU A 86 -2.23 7.58 4.69
C LEU A 86 -1.65 7.05 3.39
N SER A 87 -0.41 7.37 3.06
CA SER A 87 0.21 7.02 1.79
C SER A 87 1.50 6.23 1.99
N ARG A 88 1.74 5.28 1.11
CA ARG A 88 2.92 4.41 1.07
C ARG A 88 3.48 4.38 -0.34
N SER A 89 4.82 4.37 -0.46
CA SER A 89 5.48 4.23 -1.76
C SER A 89 5.82 2.78 -2.10
N CYS A 90 5.70 1.87 -1.13
CA CYS A 90 6.06 0.47 -1.33
C CYS A 90 5.08 -0.45 -0.60
N LEU A 91 4.80 -1.59 -1.20
CA LEU A 91 4.15 -2.73 -0.58
C LEU A 91 4.98 -4.00 -0.82
N ARG A 92 4.72 -5.04 -0.02
CA ARG A 92 5.29 -6.36 -0.18
C ARG A 92 4.15 -7.38 -0.26
N ILE A 93 4.31 -8.34 -1.17
CA ILE A 93 3.47 -9.53 -1.29
C ILE A 93 4.34 -10.72 -0.91
N ASP A 94 3.87 -11.56 0.02
CA ASP A 94 4.59 -12.77 0.39
C ASP A 94 4.70 -13.72 -0.80
N GLN A 95 5.77 -14.52 -0.87
CA GLN A 95 6.04 -15.38 -2.02
C GLN A 95 4.90 -16.37 -2.29
N SER A 96 4.26 -16.88 -1.25
CA SER A 96 3.11 -17.80 -1.33
C SER A 96 1.83 -17.15 -1.87
N GLU A 97 1.76 -15.83 -1.83
CA GLU A 97 0.59 -15.06 -2.24
C GLU A 97 0.72 -14.47 -3.66
N ILE A 98 1.84 -14.75 -4.35
CA ILE A 98 2.08 -14.27 -5.71
C ILE A 98 1.47 -15.24 -6.70
N HIS A 99 0.61 -14.74 -7.58
CA HIS A 99 0.04 -15.50 -8.68
C HIS A 99 0.45 -14.90 -10.03
N TRP A 100 1.14 -15.70 -10.87
CA TRP A 100 1.52 -15.33 -12.22
C TRP A 100 0.49 -15.89 -13.21
N ILE A 101 -0.11 -15.01 -14.01
CA ILE A 101 -0.99 -15.36 -15.12
C ILE A 101 -0.17 -15.68 -16.35
N ARG A 102 0.87 -14.87 -16.59
CA ARG A 102 1.86 -15.07 -17.66
C ARG A 102 3.10 -15.76 -17.05
N GLU A 103 3.10 -17.09 -17.07
CA GLU A 103 4.23 -17.89 -16.55
C GLU A 103 5.56 -17.63 -17.28
N ASP A 104 5.49 -17.27 -18.57
CA ASP A 104 6.63 -16.88 -19.40
C ASP A 104 7.28 -15.57 -18.92
N LEU A 105 6.53 -14.71 -18.24
CA LEU A 105 7.00 -13.45 -17.65
C LEU A 105 7.24 -13.54 -16.14
N LYS A 106 7.19 -14.72 -15.57
CA LYS A 106 7.47 -14.95 -14.15
C LYS A 106 8.85 -14.43 -13.76
N MET A 107 8.89 -13.68 -12.66
CA MET A 107 10.13 -13.09 -12.16
C MET A 107 10.88 -14.07 -11.27
N GLN A 108 12.21 -14.12 -11.46
CA GLN A 108 13.12 -14.85 -10.60
C GLN A 108 13.65 -13.96 -9.47
N ILE A 109 14.17 -14.59 -8.41
CA ILE A 109 14.81 -13.86 -7.31
C ILE A 109 15.95 -13.00 -7.87
N GLY A 110 15.93 -11.71 -7.55
CA GLY A 110 16.87 -10.71 -8.06
C GLY A 110 16.35 -9.87 -9.22
N ASP A 111 15.30 -10.31 -9.91
CA ASP A 111 14.72 -9.55 -11.03
C ASP A 111 14.14 -8.22 -10.58
N ILE A 112 14.30 -7.22 -11.45
CA ILE A 112 13.73 -5.89 -11.31
C ILE A 112 13.08 -5.53 -12.65
N ARG A 113 11.76 -5.29 -12.64
CA ARG A 113 10.99 -4.96 -13.85
C ARG A 113 10.04 -3.80 -13.61
N ARG A 114 9.73 -3.07 -14.69
CA ARG A 114 8.74 -2.00 -14.68
C ARG A 114 7.40 -2.52 -15.17
N TYR A 115 6.35 -2.21 -14.40
CA TYR A 115 4.98 -2.56 -14.73
C TYR A 115 4.03 -1.42 -14.34
N LYS A 116 2.82 -1.45 -14.92
CA LYS A 116 1.69 -0.68 -14.41
C LYS A 116 1.00 -1.49 -13.32
N VAL A 117 0.64 -0.88 -12.21
CA VAL A 117 0.05 -1.58 -11.05
C VAL A 117 -1.20 -0.88 -10.56
N ARG A 118 -2.21 -1.64 -10.17
CA ARG A 118 -3.35 -1.13 -9.38
C ARG A 118 -3.53 -1.97 -8.12
N ILE A 119 -3.96 -1.31 -7.05
CA ILE A 119 -4.25 -1.93 -5.74
C ILE A 119 -5.75 -1.91 -5.42
N ARG A 120 -6.57 -1.39 -6.34
CA ARG A 120 -8.03 -1.35 -6.27
C ARG A 120 -8.63 -1.39 -7.66
N TYR A 121 -9.78 -2.03 -7.79
CA TYR A 121 -10.45 -2.23 -9.09
C TYR A 121 -10.68 -0.94 -9.89
N ARG A 122 -11.13 0.14 -9.21
CA ARG A 122 -11.44 1.42 -9.88
C ARG A 122 -10.29 2.43 -9.90
N GLN A 123 -9.10 2.02 -9.47
CA GLN A 123 -7.92 2.89 -9.49
C GLN A 123 -7.29 2.86 -10.89
N PRO A 124 -6.90 4.04 -11.44
CA PRO A 124 -6.05 4.08 -12.63
C PRO A 124 -4.74 3.33 -12.39
N LEU A 125 -4.19 2.74 -13.45
CA LEU A 125 -2.90 2.07 -13.39
C LEU A 125 -1.79 3.06 -13.00
N GLN A 126 -0.93 2.65 -12.08
CA GLN A 126 0.18 3.44 -11.54
C GLN A 126 1.51 2.86 -11.97
N ASP A 127 2.47 3.71 -12.29
CA ASP A 127 3.83 3.28 -12.60
C ASP A 127 4.53 2.75 -11.37
N ALA A 128 5.11 1.56 -11.48
CA ALA A 128 5.81 0.93 -10.38
C ALA A 128 6.98 0.07 -10.86
N THR A 129 7.94 -0.14 -9.97
CA THR A 129 9.03 -1.09 -10.12
C THR A 129 8.74 -2.30 -9.23
N LEU A 130 8.67 -3.48 -9.84
CA LEU A 130 8.58 -4.76 -9.16
C LEU A 130 9.99 -5.29 -8.91
N ILE A 131 10.24 -5.77 -7.69
CA ILE A 131 11.54 -6.31 -7.26
C ILE A 131 11.28 -7.65 -6.57
N MET A 132 11.73 -8.75 -7.19
CA MET A 132 11.59 -10.08 -6.61
C MET A 132 12.71 -10.34 -5.63
N ARG A 133 12.37 -10.79 -4.41
CA ARG A 133 13.29 -11.16 -3.35
C ARG A 133 12.91 -12.53 -2.78
N GLU A 134 13.80 -13.12 -1.98
CA GLU A 134 13.56 -14.41 -1.31
C GLU A 134 12.29 -14.42 -0.44
N ASN A 135 11.99 -13.28 0.19
CA ASN A 135 10.85 -13.12 1.10
C ASN A 135 9.61 -12.52 0.43
N GLY A 136 9.55 -12.47 -0.92
CA GLY A 136 8.39 -12.01 -1.67
C GLY A 136 8.67 -10.92 -2.69
N LEU A 137 7.59 -10.43 -3.29
CA LEU A 137 7.58 -9.39 -4.32
C LEU A 137 7.38 -8.01 -3.69
N TYR A 138 8.33 -7.12 -3.93
CA TYR A 138 8.22 -5.71 -3.55
C TYR A 138 7.73 -4.90 -4.74
N ILE A 139 6.71 -4.09 -4.52
CA ILE A 139 6.16 -3.15 -5.51
C ILE A 139 6.45 -1.74 -5.03
N LEU A 140 7.35 -1.05 -5.74
CA LEU A 140 7.75 0.32 -5.45
C LEU A 140 7.08 1.25 -6.45
N PHE A 141 6.13 2.05 -5.99
CA PHE A 141 5.40 3.02 -6.80
C PHE A 141 6.22 4.30 -7.00
N ASP A 142 6.11 4.90 -8.17
CA ASP A 142 6.73 6.20 -8.48
C ASP A 142 6.07 7.32 -7.67
N ALA A 143 4.75 7.26 -7.49
CA ALA A 143 3.98 8.16 -6.64
C ALA A 143 3.39 7.40 -5.43
N PRO A 144 3.41 7.98 -4.22
CA PRO A 144 2.85 7.33 -3.05
C PRO A 144 1.37 6.97 -3.23
N GLN A 145 1.00 5.75 -2.88
CA GLN A 145 -0.36 5.24 -2.97
C GLN A 145 -1.07 5.34 -1.62
N ARG A 146 -2.30 5.88 -1.66
CA ARG A 146 -3.12 6.03 -0.45
C ARG A 146 -3.84 4.73 -0.09
N GLY A 147 -3.82 4.38 1.21
CA GLY A 147 -4.63 3.31 1.77
C GLY A 147 -4.24 1.92 1.26
N ILE A 148 -2.94 1.65 1.12
CA ILE A 148 -2.43 0.29 0.97
C ILE A 148 -2.81 -0.47 2.25
N THR A 149 -3.57 -1.54 2.11
CA THR A 149 -4.14 -2.28 3.24
C THR A 149 -3.87 -3.77 3.08
N PRO A 150 -3.37 -4.47 4.12
CA PRO A 150 -3.27 -5.92 4.11
C PRO A 150 -4.60 -6.59 3.78
N GLY A 151 -4.56 -7.70 3.03
CA GLY A 151 -5.73 -8.43 2.57
C GLY A 151 -6.37 -7.89 1.28
N GLN A 152 -5.90 -6.78 0.73
CA GLN A 152 -6.27 -6.31 -0.61
C GLN A 152 -5.37 -6.92 -1.67
N PHE A 153 -5.84 -6.93 -2.92
CA PHE A 153 -5.07 -7.41 -4.06
C PHE A 153 -4.30 -6.27 -4.73
N ALA A 154 -3.06 -6.55 -5.11
CA ALA A 154 -2.34 -5.80 -6.12
C ALA A 154 -2.31 -6.60 -7.42
N ALA A 155 -2.50 -5.93 -8.55
CA ALA A 155 -2.41 -6.54 -9.87
C ALA A 155 -1.46 -5.70 -10.74
N TRP A 156 -0.62 -6.38 -11.52
CA TRP A 156 0.36 -5.73 -12.39
C TRP A 156 0.14 -6.12 -13.85
N TYR A 157 0.42 -5.14 -14.72
CA TYR A 157 0.08 -5.16 -16.14
C TYR A 157 1.28 -4.72 -16.97
N ALA A 158 1.47 -5.37 -18.13
CA ALA A 158 2.40 -4.94 -19.16
C ALA A 158 1.65 -4.32 -20.33
N PRO A 159 2.28 -3.44 -21.12
CA PRO A 159 1.76 -3.04 -22.42
C PRO A 159 1.60 -4.27 -23.32
N LEU A 160 0.53 -4.32 -24.10
CA LEU A 160 0.39 -5.31 -25.17
C LEU A 160 1.46 -5.06 -26.23
N GLU A 161 2.22 -6.09 -26.61
CA GLU A 161 3.35 -5.97 -27.57
C GLU A 161 2.92 -5.47 -28.95
N ASN A 162 1.66 -5.61 -29.32
CA ASN A 162 1.12 -5.22 -30.62
C ASN A 162 0.42 -3.85 -30.66
N SER A 163 0.50 -3.04 -29.60
CA SER A 163 -0.24 -1.78 -29.49
C SER A 163 0.45 -0.57 -30.12
N LYS A 164 1.42 -0.76 -31.02
CA LYS A 164 2.11 0.35 -31.71
C LYS A 164 1.23 1.19 -32.63
N GLU A 165 0.00 0.75 -32.92
CA GLU A 165 -0.91 1.45 -33.84
C GLU A 165 -2.12 2.15 -33.17
N ALA A 166 -2.26 2.08 -31.83
CA ALA A 166 -3.40 2.68 -31.13
C ALA A 166 -3.08 4.06 -30.53
N SER A 167 -2.42 4.94 -31.28
CA SER A 167 -1.89 6.20 -30.73
C SER A 167 -2.90 7.35 -30.66
N ASP A 168 -4.16 7.22 -31.07
CA ASP A 168 -4.98 8.43 -31.26
C ASP A 168 -6.36 8.50 -30.58
N SER A 169 -6.85 7.48 -29.87
CA SER A 169 -8.20 7.60 -29.29
C SER A 169 -8.58 6.71 -28.10
N LEU A 170 -7.68 5.89 -27.55
CA LEU A 170 -8.01 5.03 -26.42
C LEU A 170 -7.32 5.48 -25.12
N HIS A 171 -8.05 5.39 -24.03
CA HIS A 171 -7.55 5.60 -22.68
C HIS A 171 -6.23 4.80 -22.47
N PRO A 172 -5.17 5.37 -21.90
CA PRO A 172 -3.84 4.74 -21.78
C PRO A 172 -3.84 3.37 -21.05
N ASP A 173 -4.94 3.02 -20.38
CA ASP A 173 -5.12 1.75 -19.67
C ASP A 173 -5.71 0.63 -20.54
N THR A 174 -6.14 0.90 -21.79
CA THR A 174 -6.87 -0.08 -22.62
C THR A 174 -5.96 -1.04 -23.39
N CYS A 175 -4.68 -0.74 -23.50
CA CYS A 175 -3.70 -1.57 -24.22
C CYS A 175 -2.72 -2.27 -23.25
N THR A 176 -3.24 -2.84 -22.16
CA THR A 176 -2.41 -3.53 -21.16
C THR A 176 -2.94 -4.93 -20.91
N GLU A 177 -2.01 -5.89 -20.73
CA GLU A 177 -2.29 -7.27 -20.35
C GLU A 177 -1.95 -7.48 -18.86
N MET A 178 -2.81 -8.18 -18.14
CA MET A 178 -2.56 -8.55 -16.75
C MET A 178 -1.51 -9.67 -16.70
N ILE A 179 -0.41 -9.40 -16.02
CA ILE A 179 0.72 -10.32 -15.90
C ILE A 179 0.59 -11.19 -14.65
N GLY A 180 0.06 -10.63 -13.59
CA GLY A 180 -0.13 -11.34 -12.33
C GLY A 180 -0.79 -10.49 -11.25
N SER A 181 -1.00 -11.12 -10.10
CA SER A 181 -1.60 -10.50 -8.92
C SER A 181 -1.08 -11.13 -7.64
N GLY A 182 -1.40 -10.51 -6.50
CA GLY A 182 -1.11 -11.10 -5.20
C GLY A 182 -1.76 -10.33 -4.07
N VAL A 183 -1.85 -10.97 -2.90
CA VAL A 183 -2.44 -10.39 -1.67
C VAL A 183 -1.38 -9.55 -0.96
N ILE A 184 -1.75 -8.32 -0.60
CA ILE A 184 -0.89 -7.36 0.11
C ILE A 184 -0.74 -7.75 1.57
#